data_0b6c47088a8fd6ce9ae926de2c5e1c7e
#
_entry.id   0b6c47088a8fd6ce9ae926de2c5e1c7e
#
_cell.length_a   1.000
_cell.length_b   1.000
_cell.length_c   1.000
_cell.angle_alpha   90.00
_cell.angle_beta   90.00
_cell.angle_gamma   90.00
#
_symmetry.space_group_name_H-M   'P 1'
#
loop_
_entity.id
_entity.type
_entity.pdbx_description
1 polymer ?
#
loop_
_entity_poly.entity_id
_entity_poly.type
_entity_poly.pdbx_seq_one_letter_code
_entity_poly.pdbx_strand_id
1 'polypeptide(L)'
;MTHHPRSLDTLQQTATEATLGDDLLRGADEIARFLFGDVKHRRKVYYLTGEAPKGMPHFKMGSVICARKSTILNWIAQQERFNPGE
;
A
#
# COMPACT_ATOMS: atom_id res chain seq x y z
N MET A 1 -37.16 7.11 -4.75
CA MET A 1 -36.61 7.10 -4.70
C MET A 1 -36.10 6.32 -4.69
N THR A 2 -36.05 5.77 -4.78
CA THR A 2 -35.55 5.18 -4.91
C THR A 2 -34.36 5.01 -4.94
N HIS A 3 -33.76 5.18 -5.00
CA HIS A 3 -32.48 5.05 -4.98
C HIS A 3 -31.84 5.05 -3.71
N HIS A 4 -32.48 4.92 -2.72
CA HIS A 4 -31.92 4.98 -1.45
C HIS A 4 -30.96 3.89 -1.10
N PRO A 5 -31.24 2.61 -1.34
CA PRO A 5 -30.26 1.58 -1.07
C PRO A 5 -29.02 1.78 -1.88
N ARG A 6 -29.24 2.27 -3.06
CA ARG A 6 -28.10 2.55 -3.87
C ARG A 6 -27.27 3.62 -3.26
N SER A 7 -27.90 4.53 -2.57
CA SER A 7 -27.16 5.58 -1.95
C SER A 7 -26.20 5.06 -0.92
N LEU A 8 -26.63 4.07 -0.16
CA LEU A 8 -25.72 3.50 0.82
C LEU A 8 -24.57 2.82 0.17
N ASP A 9 -24.84 2.05 -0.85
CA ASP A 9 -23.76 1.40 -1.56
C ASP A 9 -22.84 2.43 -2.16
N THR A 10 -23.40 3.48 -2.69
CA THR A 10 -22.60 4.52 -3.28
C THR A 10 -21.70 5.16 -2.25
N LEU A 11 -22.23 5.38 -1.06
CA LEU A 11 -21.40 5.96 -0.02
C LEU A 11 -20.26 5.07 0.35
N GLN A 12 -20.48 3.77 0.44
CA GLN A 12 -19.42 2.88 0.76
C GLN A 12 -18.37 2.84 -0.33
N GLN A 13 -18.84 2.84 -1.55
CA GLN A 13 -17.89 2.84 -2.66
C GLN A 13 -17.11 4.13 -2.71
N THR A 14 -17.79 5.24 -2.44
CA THR A 14 -17.11 6.51 -2.43
C THR A 14 -16.06 6.55 -1.35
N ALA A 15 -16.38 6.03 -0.18
CA ALA A 15 -15.42 5.98 0.90
C ALA A 15 -14.24 5.12 0.51
N THR A 16 -14.49 4.01 -0.16
CA THR A 16 -13.41 3.14 -0.60
C THR A 16 -12.52 3.85 -1.59
N GLU A 17 -13.12 4.58 -2.51
CA GLU A 17 -12.33 5.30 -3.49
C GLU A 17 -11.52 6.41 -2.86
N ALA A 18 -12.11 7.13 -1.93
CA ALA A 18 -11.38 8.15 -1.21
C ALA A 18 -10.27 7.51 -0.40
N THR A 19 -10.58 6.37 0.22
CA THR A 19 -9.57 5.64 0.98
C THR A 19 -8.45 5.17 0.08
N LEU A 20 -8.78 4.77 -1.13
CA LEU A 20 -7.75 4.36 -2.06
C LEU A 20 -6.81 5.52 -2.37
N GLY A 21 -7.37 6.70 -2.58
CA GLY A 21 -6.54 7.86 -2.84
C GLY A 21 -5.59 8.15 -1.71
N ASP A 22 -6.08 8.04 -0.48
CA ASP A 22 -5.24 8.25 0.68
C ASP A 22 -4.31 7.08 0.91
N ASP A 23 -4.70 5.91 0.45
CA ASP A 23 -3.95 4.67 0.69
C ASP A 23 -2.84 4.45 -0.32
N LEU A 24 -2.85 5.17 -1.42
CA LEU A 24 -1.92 4.93 -2.51
C LEU A 24 -0.61 5.66 -2.32
N LEU A 25 0.47 4.92 -2.48
CA LEU A 25 1.81 5.48 -2.47
C LEU A 25 2.36 5.40 -3.89
N ARG A 26 2.81 6.51 -4.40
CA ARG A 26 3.33 6.56 -5.76
C ARG A 26 4.82 6.80 -5.74
N GLY A 27 5.55 5.86 -6.28
CA GLY A 27 6.97 5.99 -6.40
C GLY A 27 7.71 5.58 -5.17
N ALA A 28 8.98 5.25 -5.36
CA ALA A 28 9.82 4.75 -4.29
C ALA A 28 9.97 5.78 -3.16
N ASP A 29 9.93 7.07 -3.49
CA ASP A 29 10.10 8.09 -2.48
C ASP A 29 8.95 8.09 -1.48
N GLU A 30 7.71 8.01 -1.98
CA GLU A 30 6.57 7.99 -1.08
C GLU A 30 6.55 6.71 -0.26
N ILE A 31 6.89 5.60 -0.90
CA ILE A 31 6.93 4.33 -0.19
C ILE A 31 7.99 4.37 0.91
N ALA A 32 9.16 4.92 0.58
CA ALA A 32 10.23 5.01 1.57
C ALA A 32 9.83 5.90 2.74
N ARG A 33 9.16 7.00 2.45
CA ARG A 33 8.72 7.89 3.52
C ARG A 33 7.71 7.19 4.42
N PHE A 34 6.80 6.44 3.84
CA PHE A 34 5.81 5.72 4.61
C PHE A 34 6.42 4.61 5.45
N LEU A 35 7.31 3.82 4.85
CA LEU A 35 7.88 2.67 5.54
C LEU A 35 8.99 3.04 6.51
N PHE A 36 9.85 3.96 6.11
CA PHE A 36 11.07 4.23 6.87
C PHE A 36 11.17 5.66 7.35
N GLY A 37 10.19 6.48 7.02
CA GLY A 37 10.16 7.84 7.52
C GLY A 37 10.96 8.85 6.73
N ASP A 38 11.70 8.42 5.71
CA ASP A 38 12.55 9.34 4.97
C ASP A 38 12.80 8.81 3.57
N VAL A 39 12.83 9.70 2.60
CA VAL A 39 13.07 9.31 1.22
C VAL A 39 14.49 8.79 1.01
N LYS A 40 15.40 9.09 1.92
CA LYS A 40 16.76 8.62 1.76
C LYS A 40 16.87 7.11 1.76
N HIS A 41 15.80 6.43 2.18
CA HIS A 41 15.79 4.97 2.22
C HIS A 41 15.17 4.34 0.99
N ARG A 42 15.05 5.08 -0.10
CA ARG A 42 14.38 4.53 -1.28
C ARG A 42 15.09 3.32 -1.87
N ARG A 43 16.39 3.18 -1.64
CA ARG A 43 17.09 1.98 -2.09
C ARG A 43 16.51 0.73 -1.47
N LYS A 44 16.11 0.83 -0.21
CA LYS A 44 15.49 -0.31 0.45
C LYS A 44 14.18 -0.68 -0.23
N VAL A 45 13.47 0.32 -0.72
CA VAL A 45 12.23 0.05 -1.43
C VAL A 45 12.51 -0.72 -2.70
N TYR A 46 13.54 -0.32 -3.45
CA TYR A 46 13.88 -1.03 -4.67
C TYR A 46 14.28 -2.47 -4.37
N TYR A 47 14.99 -2.70 -3.28
CA TYR A 47 15.33 -4.06 -2.90
C TYR A 47 14.06 -4.85 -2.56
N LEU A 48 13.17 -4.27 -1.77
CA LEU A 48 11.96 -4.97 -1.34
C LEU A 48 11.02 -5.26 -2.50
N THR A 49 11.05 -4.45 -3.53
CA THR A 49 10.15 -4.64 -4.66
C THR A 49 10.80 -5.41 -5.81
N GLY A 50 12.11 -5.65 -5.74
CA GLY A 50 12.81 -6.29 -6.84
C GLY A 50 13.55 -7.55 -6.47
N GLU A 51 14.38 -7.50 -5.44
CA GLU A 51 15.32 -8.58 -5.18
C GLU A 51 14.98 -9.41 -3.96
N ALA A 52 14.19 -8.89 -3.04
CA ALA A 52 13.92 -9.63 -1.81
C ALA A 52 13.17 -10.92 -2.13
N PRO A 53 13.53 -12.03 -1.48
CA PRO A 53 12.88 -13.31 -1.75
C PRO A 53 11.38 -13.27 -1.44
N LYS A 54 10.99 -12.58 -0.38
CA LYS A 54 9.58 -12.39 -0.08
C LYS A 54 9.29 -10.91 -0.22
N GLY A 55 9.18 -10.50 -1.46
CA GLY A 55 9.07 -9.08 -1.76
C GLY A 55 7.81 -8.43 -1.23
N MET A 56 7.91 -7.13 -1.06
CA MET A 56 6.78 -6.34 -0.62
C MET A 56 5.75 -6.26 -1.74
N PRO A 57 4.46 -6.35 -1.40
CA PRO A 57 3.43 -6.22 -2.43
C PRO A 57 3.46 -4.83 -3.04
N HIS A 58 3.44 -4.80 -4.34
CA HIS A 58 3.50 -3.56 -5.08
C HIS A 58 2.97 -3.80 -6.48
N PHE A 59 2.78 -2.72 -7.23
CA PHE A 59 2.40 -2.83 -8.62
C PHE A 59 2.97 -1.62 -9.33
N LYS A 60 2.90 -1.63 -10.65
CA LYS A 60 3.41 -0.51 -11.42
C LYS A 60 2.31 0.18 -12.18
N MET A 61 2.35 1.49 -12.16
CA MET A 61 1.53 2.30 -13.01
C MET A 61 2.45 2.90 -14.04
N GLY A 62 2.42 2.33 -15.25
CA GLY A 62 3.43 2.67 -16.22
C GLY A 62 4.78 2.20 -15.71
N SER A 63 5.71 3.12 -15.56
CA SER A 63 7.03 2.77 -15.04
C SER A 63 7.21 3.14 -13.58
N VAL A 64 6.15 3.58 -12.92
CA VAL A 64 6.24 4.05 -11.54
C VAL A 64 5.80 2.94 -10.60
N ILE A 65 6.64 2.65 -9.62
CA ILE A 65 6.31 1.66 -8.60
C ILE A 65 5.29 2.27 -7.65
N CYS A 66 4.22 1.52 -7.40
CA CYS A 66 3.17 1.98 -6.50
C CYS A 66 2.84 0.89 -5.51
N ALA A 67 2.26 1.27 -4.40
CA ALA A 67 1.83 0.32 -3.39
C ALA A 67 0.71 0.95 -2.57
N ARG A 68 -0.05 0.10 -1.89
CA ARG A 68 -1.10 0.60 -1.02
C ARG A 68 -0.66 0.44 0.43
N LYS A 69 -0.91 1.47 1.21
CA LYS A 69 -0.53 1.45 2.62
C LYS A 69 -1.14 0.26 3.35
N SER A 70 -2.42 0.02 3.11
CA SER A 70 -3.11 -1.07 3.81
C SER A 70 -2.52 -2.42 3.43
N THR A 71 -2.15 -2.59 2.17
CA THR A 71 -1.56 -3.85 1.73
C THR A 71 -0.18 -4.04 2.35
N ILE A 72 0.60 -2.97 2.43
CA ILE A 72 1.91 -3.04 3.06
C ILE A 72 1.78 -3.39 4.54
N LEU A 73 0.84 -2.75 5.22
CA LEU A 73 0.65 -3.02 6.64
C LEU A 73 0.25 -4.47 6.88
N ASN A 74 -0.59 -5.01 6.00
CA ASN A 74 -0.99 -6.39 6.11
C ASN A 74 0.21 -7.32 5.87
N TRP A 75 1.03 -6.98 4.90
CA TRP A 75 2.24 -7.75 4.60
C TRP A 75 3.19 -7.75 5.81
N ILE A 76 3.35 -6.59 6.44
CA ILE A 76 4.19 -6.49 7.63
C ILE A 76 3.64 -7.37 8.74
N ALA A 77 2.33 -7.33 8.94
CA ALA A 77 1.71 -8.14 9.97
C ALA A 77 1.98 -9.62 9.74
N GLN A 78 1.95 -10.05 8.48
CA GLN A 78 2.24 -11.43 8.17
C GLN A 78 3.69 -11.77 8.43
N GLN A 79 4.60 -10.84 8.15
CA GLN A 79 6.01 -11.07 8.45
C GLN A 79 6.22 -11.22 9.94
N GLU A 80 5.54 -10.43 10.72
CA GLU A 80 5.66 -10.50 12.17
C GLU A 80 5.19 -11.84 12.69
N ARG A 81 4.17 -12.41 12.07
CA ARG A 81 3.69 -13.72 12.49
C ARG A 81 4.69 -14.80 12.22
N PHE A 82 5.39 -14.71 11.09
CA PHE A 82 6.33 -15.77 10.74
C PHE A 82 7.62 -15.65 11.52
N ASN A 83 7.85 -14.54 12.20
CA ASN A 83 9.06 -14.34 12.97
C ASN A 83 8.72 -13.91 14.37
N PRO A 84 7.90 -14.68 15.09
CA PRO A 84 7.40 -14.20 16.37
C PRO A 84 8.48 -14.10 17.44
N GLY A 85 9.57 -14.76 17.30
CA GLY A 85 10.61 -14.71 18.29
C GLY A 85 11.61 -13.62 18.07
N GLU A 86 11.43 -12.91 16.97
CA GLU A 86 12.36 -11.85 16.66
C GLU A 86 11.99 -10.58 17.38
#